data_b187583d1361cc7f72da4fe78c4ccdd3
#
_entry.id   b187583d1361cc7f72da4fe78c4ccdd3
#
_cell.length_a   1.000
_cell.length_b   1.000
_cell.length_c   1.000
_cell.angle_alpha   90.00
_cell.angle_beta   90.00
_cell.angle_gamma   90.00
#
_symmetry.space_group_name_H-M   'P 1'
#
loop_
_entity.id
_entity.type
_entity.pdbx_description
1 polymer ?
#
loop_
_entity_poly.entity_id
_entity_poly.type
_entity_poly.pdbx_seq_one_letter_code
_entity_poly.pdbx_strand_id
1 'polypeptide(L)'
;LILLLVLIVSMLMEVLGIGIFLPFMSALIDNELFKTFPVLKNFDYFNNINDRTSLIISLTLLLCFVFFIKNLFLIFSTWLKAKYLADFNRRLSYDLFKLYLLSPYNFHIKNNSSKLIHNCSVVVNTCKEAIGFPLVLFSELIVSFGILCLLFIIQPVAVLITITISLILAFFYIKINRSRLIEWGKTIQFSEKIRLQHLMQGLGSIKILKLLGNEDEFLKKFENFNKKVNKFLYRAYLFG
;
A
#
# COMPACT_ATOMS: atom_id res chain seq x y z
N LEU A 1 13.33 13.73 -1.40
CA LEU A 1 14.37 13.35 -2.35
C LEU A 1 14.82 11.89 -2.15
N ILE A 2 15.26 11.50 -0.94
CA ILE A 2 15.74 10.13 -0.64
C ILE A 2 14.67 9.08 -0.99
N LEU A 3 13.42 9.28 -0.63
CA LEU A 3 12.33 8.35 -0.99
C LEU A 3 12.18 8.19 -2.49
N LEU A 4 12.23 9.27 -3.26
CA LEU A 4 12.16 9.21 -4.73
C LEU A 4 13.31 8.41 -5.33
N LEU A 5 14.55 8.63 -4.85
CA LEU A 5 15.70 7.84 -5.28
C LEU A 5 15.51 6.35 -4.99
N VAL A 6 15.04 6.01 -3.79
CA VAL A 6 14.78 4.60 -3.43
C VAL A 6 13.69 3.98 -4.30
N LEU A 7 12.64 4.73 -4.67
CA LEU A 7 11.59 4.26 -5.59
C LEU A 7 12.13 4.00 -7.00
N ILE A 8 12.98 4.89 -7.51
CA ILE A 8 13.61 4.70 -8.83
C ILE A 8 14.53 3.47 -8.81
N VAL A 9 15.33 3.30 -7.75
CA VAL A 9 16.19 2.11 -7.62
C VAL A 9 15.35 0.83 -7.48
N SER A 10 14.22 0.87 -6.74
CA SER A 10 13.29 -0.25 -6.67
C SER A 10 12.74 -0.64 -8.04
N MET A 11 12.35 0.35 -8.86
CA MET A 11 11.92 0.14 -10.24
C MET A 11 13.03 -0.54 -11.07
N LEU A 12 14.26 -0.03 -10.99
CA LEU A 12 15.38 -0.61 -11.73
C LEU A 12 15.65 -2.06 -11.32
N MET A 13 15.58 -2.37 -10.03
CA MET A 13 15.72 -3.73 -9.52
C MET A 13 14.60 -4.66 -10.00
N GLU A 14 13.35 -4.16 -10.10
CA GLU A 14 12.22 -4.92 -10.67
C GLU A 14 12.44 -5.21 -12.16
N VAL A 15 12.81 -4.19 -12.92
CA VAL A 15 13.11 -4.30 -14.37
C VAL A 15 14.27 -5.25 -14.64
N LEU A 16 15.34 -5.18 -13.85
CA LEU A 16 16.49 -6.09 -13.95
C LEU A 16 16.08 -7.53 -13.65
N GLY A 17 15.24 -7.77 -12.63
CA GLY A 17 14.75 -9.11 -12.33
C GLY A 17 13.99 -9.74 -13.49
N ILE A 18 13.10 -8.99 -14.13
CA ILE A 18 12.37 -9.46 -15.32
C ILE A 18 13.30 -9.58 -16.53
N GLY A 19 14.24 -8.62 -16.70
CA GLY A 19 15.21 -8.62 -17.79
C GLY A 19 16.09 -9.86 -17.81
N ILE A 20 16.51 -10.38 -16.65
CA ILE A 20 17.34 -11.60 -16.54
C ILE A 20 16.49 -12.87 -16.72
N PHE A 21 15.20 -12.80 -16.41
CA PHE A 21 14.30 -13.95 -16.61
C PHE A 21 14.11 -14.31 -18.10
N LEU A 22 14.18 -13.34 -18.99
CA LEU A 22 14.03 -13.56 -20.44
C LEU A 22 15.13 -14.43 -21.05
N PRO A 23 16.44 -14.12 -20.87
CA PRO A 23 17.50 -15.01 -21.37
C PRO A 23 17.48 -16.39 -20.71
N PHE A 24 17.06 -16.49 -19.45
CA PHE A 24 16.87 -17.77 -18.78
C PHE A 24 15.81 -18.63 -19.49
N MET A 25 14.65 -18.04 -19.82
CA MET A 25 13.58 -18.73 -20.54
C MET A 25 14.01 -19.14 -21.95
N SER A 26 14.72 -18.27 -22.67
CA SER A 26 15.25 -18.62 -24.00
C SER A 26 16.28 -19.74 -23.94
N ALA A 27 17.09 -19.82 -22.87
CA ALA A 27 18.02 -20.93 -22.63
C ALA A 27 17.34 -22.29 -22.50
N LEU A 28 16.13 -22.28 -21.92
CA LEU A 28 15.35 -23.50 -21.74
C LEU A 28 14.69 -23.95 -23.05
N ILE A 29 14.27 -23.02 -23.90
CA ILE A 29 13.46 -23.29 -25.10
C ILE A 29 14.35 -23.49 -26.34
N ASP A 30 15.30 -22.58 -26.58
CA ASP A 30 16.09 -22.53 -27.80
C ASP A 30 17.60 -22.82 -27.58
N ASN A 31 18.21 -23.47 -28.57
CA ASN A 31 19.66 -23.70 -28.61
C ASN A 31 20.45 -22.44 -29.06
N GLU A 32 19.79 -21.36 -29.48
CA GLU A 32 20.43 -20.18 -30.09
C GLU A 32 20.46 -18.94 -29.16
N LEU A 33 20.67 -19.16 -27.87
CA LEU A 33 20.74 -18.12 -26.83
C LEU A 33 21.55 -16.90 -27.21
N PHE A 34 22.74 -17.12 -27.77
CA PHE A 34 23.69 -16.07 -28.10
C PHE A 34 23.31 -15.24 -29.34
N LYS A 35 22.36 -15.72 -30.17
CA LYS A 35 21.79 -14.94 -31.27
C LYS A 35 20.73 -13.97 -30.76
N THR A 36 19.93 -14.45 -29.82
CA THR A 36 18.82 -13.66 -29.24
C THR A 36 19.29 -12.62 -28.21
N PHE A 37 20.34 -12.96 -27.46
CA PHE A 37 20.90 -12.06 -26.43
C PHE A 37 22.41 -11.85 -26.60
N PRO A 38 22.85 -10.98 -27.53
CA PRO A 38 24.27 -10.75 -27.79
C PRO A 38 25.05 -10.18 -26.60
N VAL A 39 24.35 -9.57 -25.64
CA VAL A 39 24.96 -9.06 -24.40
C VAL A 39 25.61 -10.16 -23.57
N LEU A 40 25.10 -11.40 -23.62
CA LEU A 40 25.68 -12.54 -22.91
C LEU A 40 27.04 -12.97 -23.44
N LYS A 41 27.34 -12.68 -24.71
CA LYS A 41 28.67 -12.93 -25.31
C LYS A 41 29.80 -12.10 -24.69
N ASN A 42 29.49 -10.96 -24.10
CA ASN A 42 30.49 -10.09 -23.46
C ASN A 42 30.99 -10.64 -22.12
N PHE A 43 30.32 -11.68 -21.60
CA PHE A 43 30.78 -12.37 -20.40
C PHE A 43 31.55 -13.64 -20.80
N ASP A 44 32.87 -13.60 -20.75
CA ASP A 44 33.77 -14.72 -21.11
C ASP A 44 33.44 -16.04 -20.40
N TYR A 45 32.81 -15.93 -19.22
CA TYR A 45 32.37 -17.10 -18.45
C TYR A 45 31.37 -17.97 -19.22
N PHE A 46 30.41 -17.36 -19.93
CA PHE A 46 29.35 -18.08 -20.65
C PHE A 46 29.83 -18.62 -22.01
N ASN A 47 30.88 -18.03 -22.58
CA ASN A 47 31.47 -18.48 -23.86
C ASN A 47 32.26 -19.80 -23.72
N ASN A 48 32.78 -20.10 -22.53
CA ASN A 48 33.58 -21.27 -22.24
C ASN A 48 32.79 -22.48 -21.78
N ILE A 49 31.46 -22.36 -21.63
CA ILE A 49 30.60 -23.46 -21.22
C ILE A 49 30.06 -24.17 -22.45
N ASN A 50 30.62 -25.36 -22.75
CA ASN A 50 30.22 -26.17 -23.89
C ASN A 50 28.98 -27.01 -23.65
N ASP A 51 28.64 -27.26 -22.35
CA ASP A 51 27.50 -28.09 -21.96
C ASP A 51 26.27 -27.21 -21.65
N ARG A 52 25.15 -27.50 -22.35
CA ARG A 52 23.85 -26.85 -22.13
C ARG A 52 23.39 -26.92 -20.67
N THR A 53 23.62 -28.07 -20.02
CA THR A 53 23.25 -28.28 -18.62
C THR A 53 23.99 -27.31 -17.68
N SER A 54 25.28 -27.14 -17.89
CA SER A 54 26.11 -26.19 -17.11
C SER A 54 25.70 -24.75 -17.34
N LEU A 55 25.29 -24.38 -18.56
CA LEU A 55 24.75 -23.07 -18.89
C LEU A 55 23.44 -22.78 -18.12
N ILE A 56 22.51 -23.73 -18.14
CA ILE A 56 21.22 -23.60 -17.43
C ILE A 56 21.46 -23.48 -15.92
N ILE A 57 22.35 -24.28 -15.35
CA ILE A 57 22.67 -24.24 -13.91
C ILE A 57 23.27 -22.86 -13.54
N SER A 58 24.23 -22.36 -14.32
CA SER A 58 24.89 -21.06 -14.05
C SER A 58 23.89 -19.90 -14.18
N LEU A 59 23.00 -19.91 -15.18
CA LEU A 59 21.95 -18.92 -15.33
C LEU A 59 20.93 -18.99 -14.20
N THR A 60 20.58 -20.18 -13.72
CA THR A 60 19.71 -20.36 -12.57
C THR A 60 20.30 -19.79 -11.30
N LEU A 61 21.59 -20.07 -11.04
CA LEU A 61 22.29 -19.51 -9.86
C LEU A 61 22.35 -17.98 -9.92
N LEU A 62 22.68 -17.43 -11.08
CA LEU A 62 22.71 -15.98 -11.29
C LEU A 62 21.31 -15.36 -11.07
N LEU A 63 20.28 -15.98 -11.61
CA LEU A 63 18.91 -15.55 -11.41
C LEU A 63 18.52 -15.56 -9.93
N CYS A 64 18.78 -16.66 -9.22
CA CYS A 64 18.54 -16.77 -7.78
C CYS A 64 19.28 -15.67 -6.99
N PHE A 65 20.55 -15.40 -7.34
CA PHE A 65 21.34 -14.38 -6.68
C PHE A 65 20.77 -12.97 -6.90
N VAL A 66 20.43 -12.65 -8.15
CA VAL A 66 19.81 -11.35 -8.47
C VAL A 66 18.47 -11.17 -7.78
N PHE A 67 17.62 -12.21 -7.77
CA PHE A 67 16.33 -12.16 -7.06
C PHE A 67 16.52 -12.02 -5.55
N PHE A 68 17.55 -12.63 -4.98
CA PHE A 68 17.86 -12.48 -3.57
C PHE A 68 18.23 -11.02 -3.23
N ILE A 69 19.14 -10.42 -3.99
CA ILE A 69 19.54 -9.00 -3.80
C ILE A 69 18.35 -8.07 -4.02
N LYS A 70 17.57 -8.29 -5.08
CA LYS A 70 16.35 -7.54 -5.36
C LYS A 70 15.40 -7.56 -4.16
N ASN A 71 15.08 -8.74 -3.63
CA ASN A 71 14.15 -8.87 -2.52
C ASN A 71 14.67 -8.21 -1.24
N LEU A 72 15.96 -8.29 -0.94
CA LEU A 72 16.57 -7.55 0.17
C LEU A 72 16.40 -6.04 0.00
N PHE A 73 16.59 -5.53 -1.22
CA PHE A 73 16.38 -4.11 -1.49
C PHE A 73 14.92 -3.69 -1.38
N LEU A 74 13.97 -4.53 -1.82
CA LEU A 74 12.53 -4.25 -1.68
C LEU A 74 12.10 -4.23 -0.21
N ILE A 75 12.64 -5.12 0.63
CA ILE A 75 12.41 -5.11 2.08
C ILE A 75 12.94 -3.79 2.67
N PHE A 76 14.15 -3.38 2.30
CA PHE A 76 14.72 -2.09 2.73
C PHE A 76 13.86 -0.90 2.30
N SER A 77 13.41 -0.88 1.05
CA SER A 77 12.52 0.16 0.51
C SER A 77 11.19 0.25 1.30
N THR A 78 10.59 -0.90 1.59
CA THR A 78 9.34 -0.98 2.36
C THR A 78 9.54 -0.52 3.81
N TRP A 79 10.65 -0.92 4.44
CA TRP A 79 11.03 -0.45 5.76
C TRP A 79 11.19 1.08 5.81
N LEU A 80 11.85 1.67 4.80
CA LEU A 80 12.06 3.11 4.72
C LEU A 80 10.73 3.87 4.59
N LYS A 81 9.80 3.38 3.73
CA LYS A 81 8.43 3.92 3.60
C LYS A 81 7.66 3.86 4.92
N ALA A 82 7.70 2.71 5.58
CA ALA A 82 7.04 2.50 6.87
C ALA A 82 7.61 3.43 7.96
N LYS A 83 8.94 3.59 8.03
CA LYS A 83 9.61 4.50 8.95
C LYS A 83 9.20 5.95 8.72
N TYR A 84 9.15 6.37 7.45
CA TYR A 84 8.71 7.74 7.11
C TYR A 84 7.28 8.02 7.58
N LEU A 85 6.36 7.09 7.34
CA LEU A 85 4.96 7.21 7.78
C LEU A 85 4.81 7.16 9.31
N ALA A 86 5.62 6.36 9.99
CA ALA A 86 5.65 6.32 11.44
C ALA A 86 6.17 7.63 12.05
N ASP A 87 7.25 8.19 11.49
CA ASP A 87 7.79 9.48 11.93
C ASP A 87 6.83 10.63 11.66
N PHE A 88 6.14 10.62 10.52
CA PHE A 88 5.08 11.58 10.23
C PHE A 88 3.96 11.52 11.28
N ASN A 89 3.45 10.32 11.57
CA ASN A 89 2.41 10.09 12.56
C ASN A 89 2.82 10.60 13.96
N ARG A 90 4.05 10.27 14.38
CA ARG A 90 4.63 10.69 15.65
C ARG A 90 4.71 12.22 15.76
N ARG A 91 5.24 12.89 14.73
CA ARG A 91 5.37 14.35 14.72
C ARG A 91 4.01 15.02 14.74
N LEU A 92 3.09 14.61 13.88
CA LEU A 92 1.76 15.20 13.80
C LEU A 92 0.98 15.04 15.12
N SER A 93 1.04 13.87 15.75
CA SER A 93 0.39 13.63 17.04
C SER A 93 0.99 14.52 18.15
N TYR A 94 2.32 14.66 18.20
CA TYR A 94 3.01 15.51 19.15
C TYR A 94 2.66 17.00 18.95
N ASP A 95 2.70 17.48 17.71
CA ASP A 95 2.43 18.87 17.38
C ASP A 95 0.99 19.27 17.69
N LEU A 96 0.02 18.39 17.38
CA LEU A 96 -1.38 18.60 17.77
C LEU A 96 -1.56 18.62 19.29
N PHE A 97 -0.97 17.68 20.00
CA PHE A 97 -1.07 17.64 21.45
C PHE A 97 -0.43 18.88 22.09
N LYS A 98 0.74 19.29 21.61
CA LYS A 98 1.40 20.52 22.03
C LYS A 98 0.53 21.76 21.76
N LEU A 99 -0.07 21.84 20.56
CA LEU A 99 -0.97 22.94 20.20
C LEU A 99 -2.14 23.02 21.19
N TYR A 100 -2.77 21.88 21.49
CA TYR A 100 -3.90 21.84 22.41
C TYR A 100 -3.49 22.23 23.84
N LEU A 101 -2.36 21.72 24.36
CA LEU A 101 -1.90 22.08 25.70
C LEU A 101 -1.58 23.56 25.85
N LEU A 102 -1.02 24.19 24.80
CA LEU A 102 -0.67 25.63 24.82
C LEU A 102 -1.85 26.54 24.46
N SER A 103 -3.01 25.99 24.11
CA SER A 103 -4.21 26.77 23.81
C SER A 103 -4.79 27.43 25.06
N PRO A 104 -5.36 28.65 24.96
CA PRO A 104 -5.93 29.35 26.09
C PRO A 104 -7.13 28.59 26.68
N TYR A 105 -7.43 28.80 27.97
CA TYR A 105 -8.48 28.09 28.70
C TYR A 105 -9.87 28.13 28.02
N ASN A 106 -10.19 29.28 27.39
CA ASN A 106 -11.42 29.48 26.63
C ASN A 106 -11.58 28.48 25.47
N PHE A 107 -10.48 27.97 24.88
CA PHE A 107 -10.51 26.92 23.87
C PHE A 107 -10.98 25.59 24.49
N HIS A 108 -10.51 25.26 25.68
CA HIS A 108 -10.85 24.01 26.38
C HIS A 108 -12.32 23.99 26.87
N ILE A 109 -12.87 25.14 27.26
CA ILE A 109 -14.30 25.27 27.62
C ILE A 109 -15.20 25.01 26.40
N LYS A 110 -14.79 25.49 25.22
CA LYS A 110 -15.58 25.38 23.99
C LYS A 110 -15.43 24.02 23.27
N ASN A 111 -14.38 23.27 23.57
CA ASN A 111 -14.09 21.99 22.93
C ASN A 111 -14.17 20.85 23.95
N ASN A 112 -14.87 19.79 23.57
CA ASN A 112 -14.94 18.59 24.40
C ASN A 112 -13.58 17.86 24.37
N SER A 113 -13.05 17.51 25.55
CA SER A 113 -11.80 16.76 25.71
C SER A 113 -11.78 15.48 24.90
N SER A 114 -12.90 14.77 24.79
CA SER A 114 -13.05 13.58 23.97
C SER A 114 -12.75 13.84 22.49
N LYS A 115 -13.14 15.00 21.95
CA LYS A 115 -12.85 15.40 20.56
C LYS A 115 -11.35 15.67 20.37
N LEU A 116 -10.71 16.30 21.34
CA LEU A 116 -9.27 16.60 21.27
C LEU A 116 -8.44 15.32 21.32
N ILE A 117 -8.81 14.38 22.19
CA ILE A 117 -8.18 13.05 22.29
C ILE A 117 -8.36 12.27 20.98
N HIS A 118 -9.58 12.25 20.43
CA HIS A 118 -9.89 11.61 19.15
C HIS A 118 -9.02 12.17 18.02
N ASN A 119 -8.84 13.49 17.96
CA ASN A 119 -8.03 14.12 16.94
C ASN A 119 -6.54 13.71 17.05
N CYS A 120 -5.99 13.68 18.26
CA CYS A 120 -4.58 13.30 18.47
C CYS A 120 -4.29 11.81 18.21
N SER A 121 -5.29 10.97 18.23
CA SER A 121 -5.14 9.51 18.07
C SER A 121 -5.70 9.01 16.72
N VAL A 122 -7.01 9.03 16.56
CA VAL A 122 -7.68 8.43 15.41
C VAL A 122 -7.51 9.25 14.14
N VAL A 123 -7.72 10.58 14.21
CA VAL A 123 -7.61 11.45 13.03
C VAL A 123 -6.16 11.49 12.53
N VAL A 124 -5.16 11.51 13.40
CA VAL A 124 -3.75 11.44 13.02
C VAL A 124 -3.42 10.13 12.28
N ASN A 125 -3.95 9.00 12.76
CA ASN A 125 -3.79 7.72 12.06
C ASN A 125 -4.46 7.74 10.68
N THR A 126 -5.65 8.29 10.56
CA THR A 126 -6.33 8.44 9.27
C THR A 126 -5.53 9.34 8.32
N CYS A 127 -4.94 10.43 8.82
CA CYS A 127 -4.03 11.28 8.02
C CYS A 127 -2.79 10.51 7.54
N LYS A 128 -2.19 9.67 8.41
CA LYS A 128 -1.07 8.81 8.03
C LYS A 128 -1.47 7.86 6.89
N GLU A 129 -2.62 7.23 6.97
CA GLU A 129 -3.13 6.34 5.93
C GLU A 129 -3.43 7.09 4.63
N ALA A 130 -4.05 8.29 4.73
CA ALA A 130 -4.34 9.15 3.58
C ALA A 130 -3.07 9.58 2.81
N ILE A 131 -1.90 9.64 3.46
CA ILE A 131 -0.61 9.88 2.82
C ILE A 131 0.02 8.57 2.37
N GLY A 132 -0.14 7.49 3.15
CA GLY A 132 0.45 6.19 2.88
C GLY A 132 -0.08 5.56 1.58
N PHE A 133 -1.39 5.57 1.35
CA PHE A 133 -1.99 5.01 0.14
C PHE A 133 -1.48 5.64 -1.15
N PRO A 134 -1.49 6.98 -1.33
CA PRO A 134 -0.90 7.59 -2.52
C PRO A 134 0.59 7.30 -2.70
N LEU A 135 1.35 7.20 -1.61
CA LEU A 135 2.78 6.90 -1.66
C LEU A 135 3.03 5.47 -2.18
N VAL A 136 2.23 4.50 -1.73
CA VAL A 136 2.28 3.13 -2.25
C VAL A 136 1.85 3.10 -3.72
N LEU A 137 0.71 3.71 -4.06
CA LEU A 137 0.23 3.78 -5.45
C LEU A 137 1.28 4.40 -6.38
N PHE A 138 1.91 5.49 -5.96
CA PHE A 138 2.95 6.14 -6.76
C PHE A 138 4.16 5.23 -6.96
N SER A 139 4.56 4.46 -5.93
CA SER A 139 5.64 3.49 -6.07
C SER A 139 5.30 2.38 -7.08
N GLU A 140 4.09 1.83 -7.02
CA GLU A 140 3.64 0.79 -7.93
C GLU A 140 3.50 1.29 -9.38
N LEU A 141 3.05 2.54 -9.57
CA LEU A 141 2.99 3.17 -10.89
C LEU A 141 4.37 3.33 -11.52
N ILE A 142 5.38 3.74 -10.75
CA ILE A 142 6.76 3.85 -11.24
C ILE A 142 7.30 2.49 -11.66
N VAL A 143 7.09 1.46 -10.84
CA VAL A 143 7.51 0.08 -11.14
C VAL A 143 6.79 -0.44 -12.39
N SER A 144 5.47 -0.31 -12.44
CA SER A 144 4.66 -0.74 -13.59
C SER A 144 5.10 -0.04 -14.88
N PHE A 145 5.40 1.25 -14.81
CA PHE A 145 5.91 2.00 -15.95
C PHE A 145 7.25 1.44 -16.44
N GLY A 146 8.18 1.14 -15.53
CA GLY A 146 9.47 0.54 -15.90
C GLY A 146 9.33 -0.83 -16.56
N ILE A 147 8.45 -1.69 -16.03
CA ILE A 147 8.16 -3.00 -16.62
C ILE A 147 7.53 -2.85 -18.01
N LEU A 148 6.56 -1.95 -18.15
CA LEU A 148 5.91 -1.68 -19.44
C LEU A 148 6.92 -1.17 -20.48
N CYS A 149 7.84 -0.28 -20.11
CA CYS A 149 8.91 0.18 -21.01
C CYS A 149 9.79 -0.99 -21.47
N LEU A 150 10.21 -1.86 -20.56
CA LEU A 150 11.03 -3.03 -20.90
C LEU A 150 10.27 -3.98 -21.85
N LEU A 151 9.03 -4.30 -21.55
CA LEU A 151 8.22 -5.21 -22.38
C LEU A 151 7.90 -4.58 -23.74
N PHE A 152 7.72 -3.26 -23.81
CA PHE A 152 7.47 -2.54 -25.07
C PHE A 152 8.63 -2.65 -26.04
N ILE A 153 9.87 -2.67 -25.54
CA ILE A 153 11.08 -2.88 -26.36
C ILE A 153 11.12 -4.29 -26.95
N ILE A 154 10.60 -5.29 -26.22
CA ILE A 154 10.66 -6.71 -26.62
C ILE A 154 9.48 -7.08 -27.53
N GLN A 155 8.25 -6.74 -27.13
CA GLN A 155 7.02 -7.09 -27.86
C GLN A 155 5.99 -5.95 -27.80
N PRO A 156 6.11 -4.92 -28.64
CA PRO A 156 5.24 -3.74 -28.57
C PRO A 156 3.75 -4.05 -28.79
N VAL A 157 3.43 -4.99 -29.68
CA VAL A 157 2.03 -5.34 -29.97
C VAL A 157 1.34 -5.99 -28.76
N ALA A 158 2.00 -6.94 -28.11
CA ALA A 158 1.45 -7.60 -26.93
C ALA A 158 1.21 -6.61 -25.77
N VAL A 159 2.15 -5.65 -25.59
CA VAL A 159 2.02 -4.60 -24.55
C VAL A 159 0.84 -3.68 -24.84
N LEU A 160 0.65 -3.22 -26.09
CA LEU A 160 -0.49 -2.38 -26.46
C LEU A 160 -1.82 -3.09 -26.20
N ILE A 161 -1.93 -4.38 -26.54
CA ILE A 161 -3.13 -5.17 -26.27
C ILE A 161 -3.38 -5.26 -24.75
N THR A 162 -2.35 -5.56 -23.96
CA THR A 162 -2.44 -5.70 -22.51
C THR A 162 -2.86 -4.39 -21.84
N ILE A 163 -2.25 -3.26 -22.23
CA ILE A 163 -2.62 -1.93 -21.75
C ILE A 163 -4.07 -1.61 -22.07
N THR A 164 -4.50 -1.85 -23.33
CA THR A 164 -5.86 -1.56 -23.76
C THR A 164 -6.88 -2.36 -22.95
N ILE A 165 -6.67 -3.66 -22.78
CA ILE A 165 -7.55 -4.52 -21.99
C ILE A 165 -7.59 -4.04 -20.53
N SER A 166 -6.43 -3.74 -19.94
CA SER A 166 -6.33 -3.27 -18.55
C SER A 166 -7.06 -1.94 -18.33
N LEU A 167 -6.93 -1.00 -19.25
CA LEU A 167 -7.64 0.30 -19.19
C LEU A 167 -9.16 0.12 -19.31
N ILE A 168 -9.63 -0.74 -20.19
CA ILE A 168 -11.06 -1.05 -20.34
C ILE A 168 -11.61 -1.64 -19.03
N LEU A 169 -10.93 -2.64 -18.48
CA LEU A 169 -11.33 -3.27 -17.20
C LEU A 169 -11.34 -2.27 -16.05
N ALA A 170 -10.30 -1.43 -15.94
CA ALA A 170 -10.22 -0.39 -14.91
C ALA A 170 -11.34 0.65 -15.06
N PHE A 171 -11.65 1.07 -16.29
CA PHE A 171 -12.75 2.00 -16.56
C PHE A 171 -14.11 1.44 -16.13
N PHE A 172 -14.41 0.20 -16.49
CA PHE A 172 -15.64 -0.46 -16.08
C PHE A 172 -15.71 -0.64 -14.56
N TYR A 173 -14.61 -1.06 -13.94
CA TYR A 173 -14.53 -1.23 -12.50
C TYR A 173 -14.80 0.08 -11.74
N ILE A 174 -14.13 1.16 -12.12
CA ILE A 174 -14.31 2.48 -11.51
C ILE A 174 -15.74 2.99 -11.72
N LYS A 175 -16.28 2.87 -12.93
CA LYS A 175 -17.64 3.33 -13.25
C LYS A 175 -18.71 2.63 -12.40
N ILE A 176 -18.55 1.33 -12.15
CA ILE A 176 -19.53 0.53 -11.39
C ILE A 176 -19.40 0.78 -9.88
N ASN A 177 -18.17 0.85 -9.35
CA ASN A 177 -17.94 0.82 -7.91
C ASN A 177 -17.74 2.20 -7.26
N ARG A 178 -17.36 3.24 -8.00
CA ARG A 178 -17.00 4.55 -7.44
C ARG A 178 -18.10 5.15 -6.54
N SER A 179 -19.34 5.18 -7.01
CA SER A 179 -20.45 5.77 -6.26
C SER A 179 -20.72 5.01 -4.95
N ARG A 180 -20.69 3.67 -5.02
CA ARG A 180 -20.89 2.79 -3.86
C ARG A 180 -19.78 2.95 -2.83
N LEU A 181 -18.53 2.96 -3.26
CA LEU A 181 -17.37 3.13 -2.37
C LEU A 181 -17.40 4.48 -1.64
N ILE A 182 -17.75 5.56 -2.34
CA ILE A 182 -17.90 6.89 -1.73
C ILE A 182 -19.03 6.90 -0.68
N GLU A 183 -20.17 6.32 -1.00
CA GLU A 183 -21.33 6.24 -0.07
C GLU A 183 -21.00 5.40 1.16
N TRP A 184 -20.35 4.24 0.97
CA TRP A 184 -19.92 3.39 2.07
C TRP A 184 -18.90 4.09 2.95
N GLY A 185 -17.91 4.77 2.36
CA GLY A 185 -16.92 5.55 3.09
C GLY A 185 -17.56 6.64 3.98
N LYS A 186 -18.53 7.39 3.45
CA LYS A 186 -19.28 8.39 4.23
C LYS A 186 -20.07 7.73 5.38
N THR A 187 -20.69 6.59 5.10
CA THR A 187 -21.49 5.86 6.10
C THR A 187 -20.59 5.30 7.21
N ILE A 188 -19.41 4.78 6.85
CA ILE A 188 -18.43 4.30 7.82
C ILE A 188 -17.96 5.45 8.71
N GLN A 189 -17.53 6.57 8.15
CA GLN A 189 -17.06 7.73 8.92
C GLN A 189 -18.12 8.28 9.87
N PHE A 190 -19.35 8.40 9.40
CA PHE A 190 -20.47 8.87 10.23
C PHE A 190 -20.77 7.90 11.36
N SER A 191 -20.90 6.61 11.04
CA SER A 191 -21.23 5.59 12.03
C SER A 191 -20.11 5.38 13.06
N GLU A 192 -18.85 5.47 12.63
CA GLU A 192 -17.68 5.39 13.50
C GLU A 192 -17.64 6.55 14.50
N LYS A 193 -17.91 7.77 14.04
CA LYS A 193 -18.00 8.94 14.92
C LYS A 193 -19.02 8.73 16.02
N ILE A 194 -20.24 8.26 15.68
CA ILE A 194 -21.31 8.05 16.65
C ILE A 194 -20.98 6.87 17.58
N ARG A 195 -20.41 5.79 17.04
CA ARG A 195 -19.96 4.65 17.84
C ARG A 195 -18.97 5.07 18.93
N LEU A 196 -17.97 5.88 18.57
CA LEU A 196 -17.00 6.43 19.52
C LEU A 196 -17.64 7.38 20.54
N GLN A 197 -18.61 8.21 20.12
CA GLN A 197 -19.36 9.06 21.05
C GLN A 197 -20.09 8.23 22.10
N HIS A 198 -20.77 7.15 21.70
CA HIS A 198 -21.45 6.27 22.64
C HIS A 198 -20.48 5.58 23.62
N LEU A 199 -19.32 5.13 23.14
CA LEU A 199 -18.26 4.59 24.02
C LEU A 199 -17.80 5.62 25.05
N MET A 200 -17.49 6.82 24.60
CA MET A 200 -16.99 7.89 25.49
C MET A 200 -18.05 8.33 26.49
N GLN A 201 -19.32 8.44 26.07
CA GLN A 201 -20.42 8.80 26.95
C GLN A 201 -20.73 7.70 27.94
N GLY A 202 -20.80 6.44 27.50
CA GLY A 202 -21.07 5.30 28.35
C GLY A 202 -20.01 5.12 29.46
N LEU A 203 -18.73 5.14 29.06
CA LEU A 203 -17.62 5.01 30.03
C LEU A 203 -17.44 6.27 30.89
N GLY A 204 -17.65 7.46 30.32
CA GLY A 204 -17.54 8.72 31.05
C GLY A 204 -18.65 8.95 32.08
N SER A 205 -19.82 8.36 31.86
CA SER A 205 -20.95 8.42 32.80
C SER A 205 -21.28 7.09 33.48
N ILE A 206 -20.31 6.20 33.61
CA ILE A 206 -20.50 4.84 34.12
C ILE A 206 -21.16 4.79 35.51
N LYS A 207 -20.84 5.73 36.38
CA LYS A 207 -21.46 5.84 37.71
C LYS A 207 -22.98 6.07 37.62
N ILE A 208 -23.39 6.96 36.73
CA ILE A 208 -24.81 7.29 36.52
C ILE A 208 -25.52 6.12 35.84
N LEU A 209 -24.89 5.49 34.84
CA LEU A 209 -25.43 4.32 34.17
C LEU A 209 -25.69 3.16 35.13
N LYS A 210 -24.71 2.89 36.02
CA LYS A 210 -24.85 1.86 37.06
C LYS A 210 -25.95 2.17 38.07
N LEU A 211 -26.13 3.44 38.43
CA LEU A 211 -27.24 3.86 39.34
C LEU A 211 -28.61 3.75 38.71
N LEU A 212 -28.71 3.99 37.39
CA LEU A 212 -29.98 3.95 36.66
C LEU A 212 -30.35 2.57 36.11
N GLY A 213 -29.38 1.62 36.07
CA GLY A 213 -29.59 0.30 35.50
C GLY A 213 -29.83 0.29 33.98
N ASN A 214 -29.31 1.29 33.26
CA ASN A 214 -29.62 1.54 31.85
C ASN A 214 -28.51 1.07 30.87
N GLU A 215 -27.69 0.09 31.29
CA GLU A 215 -26.57 -0.45 30.53
C GLU A 215 -27.03 -1.07 29.21
N ASP A 216 -28.13 -1.80 29.21
CA ASP A 216 -28.67 -2.50 28.04
C ASP A 216 -29.08 -1.55 26.92
N GLU A 217 -29.64 -0.38 27.24
CA GLU A 217 -29.98 0.62 26.25
C GLU A 217 -28.73 1.20 25.56
N PHE A 218 -27.67 1.48 26.35
CA PHE A 218 -26.42 1.95 25.80
C PHE A 218 -25.72 0.89 24.94
N LEU A 219 -25.74 -0.37 25.37
CA LEU A 219 -25.20 -1.50 24.60
C LEU A 219 -25.95 -1.67 23.26
N LYS A 220 -27.28 -1.57 23.25
CA LYS A 220 -28.07 -1.64 22.02
C LYS A 220 -27.76 -0.50 21.05
N LYS A 221 -27.61 0.72 21.55
CA LYS A 221 -27.23 1.89 20.73
C LYS A 221 -25.82 1.70 20.12
N PHE A 222 -24.85 1.29 20.93
CA PHE A 222 -23.50 0.99 20.46
C PHE A 222 -23.49 -0.11 19.40
N GLU A 223 -24.18 -1.23 19.67
CA GLU A 223 -24.22 -2.39 18.79
C GLU A 223 -24.84 -2.06 17.41
N ASN A 224 -25.84 -1.21 17.35
CA ASN A 224 -26.45 -0.77 16.09
C ASN A 224 -25.42 -0.08 15.17
N PHE A 225 -24.62 0.84 15.73
CA PHE A 225 -23.58 1.52 14.95
C PHE A 225 -22.36 0.62 14.69
N ASN A 226 -22.01 -0.26 15.64
CA ASN A 226 -20.96 -1.24 15.48
C ASN A 226 -21.24 -2.21 14.32
N LYS A 227 -22.47 -2.73 14.22
CA LYS A 227 -22.92 -3.56 13.09
C LYS A 227 -22.86 -2.80 11.77
N LYS A 228 -23.30 -1.53 11.75
CA LYS A 228 -23.24 -0.71 10.53
C LYS A 228 -21.79 -0.51 10.07
N VAL A 229 -20.89 -0.10 10.97
CA VAL A 229 -19.48 0.09 10.64
C VAL A 229 -18.87 -1.19 10.05
N ASN A 230 -19.02 -2.32 10.75
CA ASN A 230 -18.42 -3.58 10.31
C ASN A 230 -19.01 -4.11 8.99
N LYS A 231 -20.33 -3.94 8.78
CA LYS A 231 -21.00 -4.31 7.52
C LYS A 231 -20.44 -3.53 6.33
N PHE A 232 -20.26 -2.22 6.47
CA PHE A 232 -19.78 -1.39 5.38
C PHE A 232 -18.25 -1.49 5.20
N LEU A 233 -17.48 -1.70 6.26
CA LEU A 233 -16.06 -2.04 6.19
C LEU A 233 -15.85 -3.34 5.41
N TYR A 234 -16.58 -4.40 5.75
CA TYR A 234 -16.51 -5.67 5.03
C TYR A 234 -16.79 -5.50 3.53
N ARG A 235 -17.84 -4.71 3.19
CA ARG A 235 -18.15 -4.41 1.79
C ARG A 235 -17.05 -3.59 1.12
N ALA A 236 -16.51 -2.59 1.80
CA ALA A 236 -15.42 -1.78 1.27
C ALA A 236 -14.16 -2.61 1.02
N TYR A 237 -13.83 -3.58 1.88
CA TYR A 237 -12.69 -4.50 1.68
C TYR A 237 -12.90 -5.49 0.54
N LEU A 238 -14.14 -5.89 0.23
CA LEU A 238 -14.42 -6.79 -0.89
C LEU A 238 -14.33 -6.10 -2.26
N PHE A 239 -14.59 -4.80 -2.30
CA PHE A 239 -14.71 -4.01 -3.52
C PHE A 239 -13.72 -2.81 -3.58
N GLY A 240 -12.78 -2.73 -2.68
CA GLY A 240 -11.70 -1.74 -2.65
C GLY A 240 -10.37 -2.40 -2.83
#